data_223d101dfa9b5e57b11c3f3004872fef
#
_entry.id   223d101dfa9b5e57b11c3f3004872fef
#
_cell.length_a   1.000
_cell.length_b   1.000
_cell.length_c   1.000
_cell.angle_alpha   90.00
_cell.angle_beta   90.00
_cell.angle_gamma   90.00
#
_symmetry.space_group_name_H-M   'P 1'
#
loop_
_entity.id
_entity.type
_entity.pdbx_description
1 polymer ?
#
loop_
_entity_poly.entity_id
_entity_poly.type
_entity_poly.pdbx_seq_one_letter_code
_entity_poly.pdbx_strand_id
1 'polypeptide(L)'
;LRELAWDFVGIEEPVSPNAFDDMRKISECTGSPIILDESCLRVDQVAALARDAERWIINVRVSKMGGLFRSLAVVQAAGQAGIPVIVGAQVGETSVLTRAALIVARAAGTNLVAQEGAFGTHLLQTDVANPVLMFGEGGILKANAYGFATASGWGLTLRPTQDFAVSLSE
;
A
#
# COMPACT_ATOMS: atom_id res chain seq x y z
N LEU A 1 -19.76 14.77 -7.52
CA LEU A 1 -19.62 13.92 -6.32
C LEU A 1 -20.59 14.34 -5.20
N ARG A 2 -20.75 15.63 -4.91
CA ARG A 2 -21.70 16.10 -3.89
C ARG A 2 -23.14 15.62 -4.10
N GLU A 3 -23.56 15.45 -5.36
CA GLU A 3 -24.92 14.98 -5.71
C GLU A 3 -25.08 13.47 -5.51
N LEU A 4 -23.98 12.71 -5.39
CA LEU A 4 -24.05 11.25 -5.22
C LEU A 4 -24.40 10.82 -3.79
N ALA A 5 -24.35 11.72 -2.81
CA ALA A 5 -24.61 11.47 -1.39
C ALA A 5 -23.87 10.23 -0.82
N TRP A 6 -22.68 9.92 -1.33
CA TRP A 6 -21.85 8.82 -0.89
C TRP A 6 -20.69 9.35 -0.04
N ASP A 7 -20.44 8.71 1.09
CA ASP A 7 -19.30 8.99 1.95
C ASP A 7 -18.07 8.27 1.40
N PHE A 8 -17.31 8.97 0.57
CA PHE A 8 -16.01 8.45 0.09
C PHE A 8 -14.94 8.64 1.17
N VAL A 9 -14.09 7.64 1.35
CA VAL A 9 -12.90 7.74 2.21
C VAL A 9 -11.93 8.80 1.67
N GLY A 10 -11.84 8.93 0.35
CA GLY A 10 -11.03 9.90 -0.35
C GLY A 10 -11.16 9.75 -1.86
N ILE A 11 -10.50 10.65 -2.59
CA ILE A 11 -10.46 10.67 -4.05
C ILE A 11 -9.01 10.44 -4.47
N GLU A 12 -8.74 9.35 -5.19
CA GLU A 12 -7.39 9.00 -5.59
C GLU A 12 -6.97 9.80 -6.84
N GLU A 13 -5.87 10.53 -6.71
CA GLU A 13 -5.15 11.29 -7.76
C GLU A 13 -6.04 11.83 -8.89
N PRO A 14 -7.02 12.71 -8.62
CA PRO A 14 -8.02 13.13 -9.61
C PRO A 14 -7.45 13.97 -10.75
N VAL A 15 -6.20 14.38 -10.64
CA VAL A 15 -5.43 15.16 -11.63
C VAL A 15 -4.03 14.57 -11.76
N SER A 16 -3.22 15.14 -12.65
CA SER A 16 -1.83 14.70 -12.86
C SER A 16 -1.02 14.65 -11.57
N PRO A 17 -0.12 13.66 -11.41
CA PRO A 17 0.75 13.57 -10.25
C PRO A 17 1.50 14.87 -9.97
N ASN A 18 1.63 15.19 -8.68
CA ASN A 18 2.26 16.42 -8.17
C ASN A 18 1.52 17.74 -8.46
N ALA A 19 0.32 17.72 -9.03
CA ALA A 19 -0.52 18.91 -9.19
C ALA A 19 -1.22 19.29 -7.87
N PHE A 20 -0.44 19.44 -6.79
CA PHE A 20 -0.95 19.61 -5.41
C PHE A 20 -1.91 20.79 -5.24
N ASP A 21 -1.72 21.90 -5.95
CA ASP A 21 -2.62 23.06 -5.84
C ASP A 21 -4.00 22.76 -6.43
N ASP A 22 -4.08 21.99 -7.50
CA ASP A 22 -5.36 21.59 -8.06
C ASP A 22 -6.01 20.48 -7.21
N MET A 23 -5.23 19.57 -6.64
CA MET A 23 -5.70 18.58 -5.67
C MET A 23 -6.31 19.25 -4.42
N ARG A 24 -5.67 20.32 -3.90
CA ARG A 24 -6.23 21.13 -2.80
C ARG A 24 -7.58 21.71 -3.13
N LYS A 25 -7.70 22.33 -4.32
CA LYS A 25 -8.99 22.89 -4.78
C LYS A 25 -10.07 21.85 -4.87
N ILE A 26 -9.73 20.65 -5.37
CA ILE A 26 -10.68 19.53 -5.45
C ILE A 26 -11.09 19.07 -4.05
N SER A 27 -10.14 18.91 -3.13
CA SER A 27 -10.44 18.57 -1.73
C SER A 27 -11.37 19.60 -1.09
N GLU A 28 -11.09 20.91 -1.28
CA GLU A 28 -11.93 22.00 -0.80
C GLU A 28 -13.35 21.96 -1.40
N CYS A 29 -13.44 21.78 -2.71
CA CYS A 29 -14.72 21.74 -3.41
C CYS A 29 -15.58 20.51 -3.05
N THR A 30 -14.96 19.38 -2.80
CA THR A 30 -15.66 18.12 -2.55
C THR A 30 -15.88 17.83 -1.07
N GLY A 31 -15.04 18.40 -0.20
CA GLY A 31 -14.98 18.07 1.22
C GLY A 31 -14.33 16.71 1.51
N SER A 32 -13.69 16.10 0.51
CA SER A 32 -13.05 14.78 0.63
C SER A 32 -11.54 14.91 0.56
N PRO A 33 -10.77 14.11 1.34
CA PRO A 33 -9.33 14.08 1.20
C PRO A 33 -8.90 13.48 -0.13
N ILE A 34 -7.69 13.81 -0.56
CA ILE A 34 -7.06 13.24 -1.75
C ILE A 34 -6.14 12.09 -1.34
N ILE A 35 -6.29 10.96 -1.98
CA ILE A 35 -5.39 9.81 -1.84
C ILE A 35 -4.24 10.01 -2.82
N LEU A 36 -3.01 10.14 -2.26
CA LEU A 36 -1.78 10.33 -3.03
C LEU A 36 -1.13 8.97 -3.27
N ASP A 37 -0.96 8.61 -4.52
CA ASP A 37 -0.27 7.39 -4.94
C ASP A 37 1.09 7.74 -5.58
N GLU A 38 1.09 8.24 -6.81
CA GLU A 38 2.30 8.63 -7.52
C GLU A 38 2.91 9.94 -6.98
N SER A 39 2.12 10.78 -6.36
CA SER A 39 2.55 12.09 -5.85
C SER A 39 3.30 12.04 -4.52
N CYS A 40 3.30 10.93 -3.79
CA CYS A 40 4.01 10.79 -2.53
C CYS A 40 4.74 9.45 -2.42
N LEU A 41 6.00 9.42 -2.85
CA LEU A 41 6.85 8.22 -2.88
C LEU A 41 8.04 8.28 -1.91
N ARG A 42 8.27 9.41 -1.23
CA ARG A 42 9.44 9.64 -0.39
C ARG A 42 9.10 10.43 0.87
N VAL A 43 9.90 10.24 1.90
CA VAL A 43 9.75 10.90 3.22
C VAL A 43 9.79 12.43 3.12
N ASP A 44 10.65 12.98 2.26
CA ASP A 44 10.77 14.44 2.08
C ASP A 44 9.47 15.06 1.54
N GLN A 45 8.70 14.33 0.75
CA GLN A 45 7.39 14.76 0.25
C GLN A 45 6.35 14.83 1.37
N VAL A 46 6.38 13.90 2.33
CA VAL A 46 5.47 13.89 3.49
C VAL A 46 5.58 15.18 4.30
N ALA A 47 6.79 15.67 4.53
CA ALA A 47 7.02 16.90 5.28
C ALA A 47 6.36 18.12 4.62
N ALA A 48 6.31 18.17 3.30
CA ALA A 48 5.65 19.25 2.55
C ALA A 48 4.11 19.23 2.66
N LEU A 49 3.54 18.06 2.97
CA LEU A 49 2.09 17.86 3.11
C LEU A 49 1.59 18.14 4.55
N ALA A 50 2.48 18.17 5.53
CA ALA A 50 2.12 18.29 6.95
C ALA A 50 1.34 19.58 7.31
N ARG A 51 1.45 20.65 6.51
CA ARG A 51 0.77 21.92 6.75
C ARG A 51 -0.75 21.87 6.60
N ASP A 52 -1.26 20.90 5.83
CA ASP A 52 -2.66 20.68 5.50
C ASP A 52 -2.98 19.19 5.50
N ALA A 53 -2.51 18.50 6.56
CA ALA A 53 -2.53 17.06 6.72
C ALA A 53 -3.93 16.41 6.54
N GLU A 54 -4.97 17.15 6.93
CA GLU A 54 -6.37 16.73 6.85
C GLU A 54 -6.87 16.52 5.42
N ARG A 55 -6.15 17.07 4.43
CA ARG A 55 -6.50 16.96 3.00
C ARG A 55 -5.96 15.71 2.33
N TRP A 56 -5.07 14.97 3.01
CA TRP A 56 -4.28 13.93 2.38
C TRP A 56 -4.45 12.58 3.04
N ILE A 57 -4.41 11.54 2.22
CA ILE A 57 -4.18 10.14 2.59
C ILE A 57 -3.03 9.66 1.69
N ILE A 58 -2.03 8.98 2.24
CA ILE A 58 -0.92 8.46 1.42
C ILE A 58 -1.15 6.97 1.15
N ASN A 59 -1.17 6.59 -0.15
CA ASN A 59 -1.21 5.20 -0.57
C ASN A 59 0.23 4.64 -0.64
N VAL A 60 0.61 3.85 0.36
CA VAL A 60 1.96 3.28 0.52
C VAL A 60 2.02 1.92 -0.14
N ARG A 61 2.58 1.84 -1.34
CA ARG A 61 2.87 0.58 -2.02
C ARG A 61 4.36 0.23 -1.89
N VAL A 62 4.68 -0.89 -1.25
CA VAL A 62 6.06 -1.27 -0.90
C VAL A 62 6.98 -1.28 -2.12
N SER A 63 6.51 -1.76 -3.25
CA SER A 63 7.24 -1.78 -4.52
C SER A 63 7.57 -0.37 -5.03
N LYS A 64 6.61 0.56 -5.02
CA LYS A 64 6.79 1.95 -5.46
C LYS A 64 7.71 2.75 -4.54
N MET A 65 7.63 2.52 -3.22
CA MET A 65 8.49 3.20 -2.24
C MET A 65 9.97 2.75 -2.33
N GLY A 66 10.25 1.69 -3.07
CA GLY A 66 11.60 1.12 -3.19
C GLY A 66 11.96 0.19 -2.03
N GLY A 67 10.97 -0.52 -1.47
CA GLY A 67 11.11 -1.59 -0.51
C GLY A 67 10.66 -1.27 0.91
N LEU A 68 10.79 -2.27 1.78
CA LEU A 68 10.23 -2.27 3.13
C LEU A 68 10.69 -1.09 4.00
N PHE A 69 12.00 -0.84 4.07
CA PHE A 69 12.54 0.19 4.98
C PHE A 69 12.10 1.59 4.59
N ARG A 70 12.04 1.89 3.29
CA ARG A 70 11.55 3.18 2.81
C ARG A 70 10.06 3.34 3.08
N SER A 71 9.27 2.28 2.90
CA SER A 71 7.85 2.29 3.24
C SER A 71 7.61 2.54 4.72
N LEU A 72 8.38 1.90 5.60
CA LEU A 72 8.32 2.12 7.06
C LEU A 72 8.67 3.57 7.42
N ALA A 73 9.68 4.15 6.79
CA ALA A 73 10.06 5.55 7.01
C ALA A 73 8.94 6.52 6.57
N VAL A 74 8.29 6.27 5.43
CA VAL A 74 7.14 7.06 4.96
C VAL A 74 5.97 6.96 5.93
N VAL A 75 5.61 5.75 6.38
CA VAL A 75 4.52 5.53 7.34
C VAL A 75 4.81 6.22 8.68
N GLN A 76 6.04 6.15 9.17
CA GLN A 76 6.44 6.85 10.39
C GLN A 76 6.32 8.36 10.26
N ALA A 77 6.81 8.93 9.15
CA ALA A 77 6.70 10.36 8.88
C ALA A 77 5.23 10.80 8.72
N ALA A 78 4.40 10.01 8.03
CA ALA A 78 2.97 10.27 7.89
C ALA A 78 2.26 10.28 9.25
N GLY A 79 2.58 9.31 10.13
CA GLY A 79 2.04 9.27 11.49
C GLY A 79 2.44 10.48 12.33
N GLN A 80 3.68 10.94 12.23
CA GLN A 80 4.15 12.16 12.91
C GLN A 80 3.46 13.43 12.37
N ALA A 81 3.13 13.45 11.09
CA ALA A 81 2.41 14.56 10.45
C ALA A 81 0.88 14.49 10.63
N GLY A 82 0.34 13.42 11.21
CA GLY A 82 -1.10 13.19 11.33
C GLY A 82 -1.79 12.89 9.99
N ILE A 83 -1.04 12.41 8.99
CA ILE A 83 -1.58 12.05 7.67
C ILE A 83 -1.92 10.54 7.68
N PRO A 84 -3.20 10.17 7.46
CA PRO A 84 -3.60 8.77 7.36
C PRO A 84 -2.93 8.06 6.17
N VAL A 85 -2.81 6.73 6.26
CA VAL A 85 -2.23 5.93 5.18
C VAL A 85 -3.16 4.78 4.76
N ILE A 86 -3.09 4.46 3.47
CA ILE A 86 -3.56 3.19 2.91
C ILE A 86 -2.30 2.38 2.61
N VAL A 87 -2.30 1.10 2.88
CA VAL A 87 -1.26 0.20 2.39
C VAL A 87 -1.76 -0.47 1.13
N GLY A 88 -1.28 0.04 0.00
CA GLY A 88 -1.69 -0.41 -1.31
C GLY A 88 -0.90 -1.60 -1.84
N ALA A 89 -1.35 -2.13 -2.96
CA ALA A 89 -0.73 -3.24 -3.67
C ALA A 89 -0.67 -2.98 -5.18
N GLN A 90 0.32 -3.57 -5.85
CA GLN A 90 0.31 -3.67 -7.31
C GLN A 90 -0.54 -4.86 -7.73
N VAL A 91 -1.15 -4.76 -8.89
CA VAL A 91 -1.92 -5.86 -9.48
C VAL A 91 -0.99 -7.05 -9.72
N GLY A 92 -1.35 -8.23 -9.19
CA GLY A 92 -0.57 -9.45 -9.37
C GLY A 92 0.67 -9.58 -8.49
N GLU A 93 0.78 -8.82 -7.39
CA GLU A 93 1.88 -9.02 -6.42
C GLU A 93 1.87 -10.44 -5.83
N THR A 94 3.08 -10.95 -5.58
CA THR A 94 3.29 -12.24 -4.91
C THR A 94 3.23 -12.12 -3.39
N SER A 95 3.21 -13.26 -2.70
CA SER A 95 3.19 -13.33 -1.23
C SER A 95 4.36 -12.63 -0.55
N VAL A 96 5.49 -12.46 -1.22
CA VAL A 96 6.63 -11.70 -0.68
C VAL A 96 6.25 -10.24 -0.45
N LEU A 97 5.62 -9.59 -1.43
CA LEU A 97 5.16 -8.21 -1.28
C LEU A 97 3.95 -8.10 -0.35
N THR A 98 3.02 -9.05 -0.40
CA THR A 98 1.92 -9.13 0.59
C THR A 98 2.47 -9.21 2.02
N ARG A 99 3.51 -10.01 2.26
CA ARG A 99 4.15 -10.10 3.59
C ARG A 99 4.79 -8.78 4.02
N ALA A 100 5.46 -8.09 3.10
CA ALA A 100 6.01 -6.76 3.37
C ALA A 100 4.90 -5.75 3.69
N ALA A 101 3.82 -5.74 2.93
CA ALA A 101 2.65 -4.88 3.15
C ALA A 101 2.02 -5.11 4.53
N LEU A 102 1.92 -6.36 5.01
CA LEU A 102 1.45 -6.67 6.37
C LEU A 102 2.34 -6.06 7.47
N ILE A 103 3.66 -6.02 7.25
CA ILE A 103 4.59 -5.39 8.20
C ILE A 103 4.37 -3.87 8.22
N VAL A 104 4.22 -3.26 7.05
CA VAL A 104 3.95 -1.82 6.91
C VAL A 104 2.61 -1.46 7.54
N ALA A 105 1.54 -2.23 7.26
CA ALA A 105 0.23 -2.02 7.85
C ALA A 105 0.24 -2.09 9.39
N ARG A 106 0.98 -3.07 9.95
CA ARG A 106 1.15 -3.17 11.39
C ARG A 106 1.89 -1.96 11.97
N ALA A 107 2.92 -1.47 11.28
CA ALA A 107 3.67 -0.29 11.69
C ALA A 107 2.84 1.00 11.63
N ALA A 108 1.89 1.10 10.70
CA ALA A 108 0.97 2.22 10.59
C ALA A 108 0.02 2.33 11.80
N GLY A 109 -0.31 1.20 12.43
CA GLY A 109 -1.15 1.17 13.64
C GLY A 109 -2.50 1.87 13.43
N THR A 110 -2.84 2.82 14.30
CA THR A 110 -4.10 3.58 14.22
C THR A 110 -4.17 4.56 13.07
N ASN A 111 -3.04 4.81 12.39
CA ASN A 111 -2.99 5.69 11.23
C ASN A 111 -3.38 4.98 9.92
N LEU A 112 -3.57 3.65 9.98
CA LEU A 112 -4.00 2.83 8.85
C LEU A 112 -5.50 3.00 8.61
N VAL A 113 -5.87 3.47 7.42
CA VAL A 113 -7.28 3.59 6.98
C VAL A 113 -7.75 2.30 6.31
N ALA A 114 -6.93 1.75 5.42
CA ALA A 114 -7.27 0.54 4.66
C ALA A 114 -6.00 -0.20 4.22
N GLN A 115 -6.17 -1.47 3.87
CA GLN A 115 -5.15 -2.26 3.20
C GLN A 115 -5.74 -2.90 1.96
N GLU A 116 -5.08 -2.71 0.83
CA GLU A 116 -5.46 -3.33 -0.44
C GLU A 116 -4.87 -4.73 -0.56
N GLY A 117 -5.55 -5.58 -1.30
CA GLY A 117 -5.08 -6.92 -1.68
C GLY A 117 -4.68 -6.97 -3.14
N ALA A 118 -3.52 -7.55 -3.42
CA ALA A 118 -3.16 -7.91 -4.78
C ALA A 118 -4.09 -8.99 -5.33
N PHE A 119 -4.44 -8.91 -6.61
CA PHE A 119 -5.24 -9.93 -7.30
C PHE A 119 -4.45 -11.20 -7.65
N GLY A 120 -3.37 -11.48 -6.93
CA GLY A 120 -2.51 -12.64 -7.16
C GLY A 120 -3.27 -13.96 -7.17
N THR A 121 -4.30 -14.11 -6.31
CA THR A 121 -5.19 -15.28 -6.29
C THR A 121 -5.84 -15.57 -7.63
N HIS A 122 -6.11 -14.55 -8.44
CA HIS A 122 -6.78 -14.67 -9.74
C HIS A 122 -5.83 -14.56 -10.92
N LEU A 123 -4.67 -13.94 -10.75
CA LEU A 123 -3.76 -13.60 -11.84
C LEU A 123 -2.52 -14.48 -11.88
N LEU A 124 -2.10 -15.06 -10.74
CA LEU A 124 -0.92 -15.90 -10.68
C LEU A 124 -1.31 -17.38 -10.77
N GLN A 125 -0.67 -18.11 -11.67
CA GLN A 125 -0.79 -19.57 -11.70
C GLN A 125 -0.07 -20.22 -10.51
N THR A 126 1.04 -19.60 -10.08
CA THR A 126 1.88 -20.09 -8.99
C THR A 126 2.50 -18.92 -8.26
N ASP A 127 2.55 -18.98 -6.92
CA ASP A 127 3.27 -17.99 -6.11
C ASP A 127 4.73 -18.42 -5.90
N VAL A 128 5.63 -17.47 -5.78
CA VAL A 128 7.07 -17.69 -5.57
C VAL A 128 7.42 -18.08 -4.14
N ALA A 129 6.47 -18.05 -3.23
CA ALA A 129 6.68 -18.31 -1.81
C ALA A 129 5.69 -19.32 -1.21
N ASN A 130 6.07 -19.87 -0.07
CA ASN A 130 5.24 -20.72 0.77
C ASN A 130 5.38 -20.26 2.25
N PRO A 131 4.29 -20.10 3.00
CA PRO A 131 2.88 -20.21 2.57
C PRO A 131 2.47 -19.09 1.61
N VAL A 132 1.45 -19.38 0.81
CA VAL A 132 0.84 -18.39 -0.10
C VAL A 132 -0.03 -17.43 0.72
N LEU A 133 0.23 -16.13 0.59
CA LEU A 133 -0.45 -15.04 1.29
C LEU A 133 -1.32 -14.26 0.31
N MET A 134 -2.50 -14.77 0.03
CA MET A 134 -3.43 -14.14 -0.89
C MET A 134 -4.73 -13.78 -0.17
N PHE A 135 -5.27 -12.64 -0.52
CA PHE A 135 -6.59 -12.23 -0.06
C PHE A 135 -7.66 -13.16 -0.67
N GLY A 136 -8.53 -13.66 0.18
CA GLY A 136 -9.63 -14.53 -0.22
C GLY A 136 -10.94 -13.78 -0.38
N GLU A 137 -12.04 -14.52 -0.26
CA GLU A 137 -13.39 -13.98 -0.35
C GLU A 137 -13.60 -12.83 0.65
N GLY A 138 -14.28 -11.77 0.19
CA GLY A 138 -14.53 -10.56 0.99
C GLY A 138 -13.28 -9.73 1.28
N GLY A 139 -12.17 -9.94 0.57
CA GLY A 139 -10.92 -9.21 0.80
C GLY A 139 -10.23 -9.57 2.12
N ILE A 140 -10.47 -10.78 2.66
CA ILE A 140 -9.93 -11.20 3.94
C ILE A 140 -8.64 -11.99 3.76
N LEU A 141 -7.58 -11.58 4.46
CA LEU A 141 -6.35 -12.35 4.63
C LEU A 141 -6.25 -12.88 6.07
N LYS A 142 -6.31 -14.21 6.23
CA LYS A 142 -6.21 -14.86 7.55
C LYS A 142 -4.76 -14.95 8.02
N ALA A 143 -4.12 -13.81 8.25
CA ALA A 143 -2.69 -13.74 8.59
C ALA A 143 -2.31 -14.56 9.85
N ASN A 144 -3.19 -14.69 10.82
CA ASN A 144 -2.93 -15.48 12.04
C ASN A 144 -2.75 -16.99 11.79
N ALA A 145 -3.25 -17.50 10.66
CA ALA A 145 -3.10 -18.91 10.29
C ALA A 145 -1.65 -19.27 9.90
N TYR A 146 -0.78 -18.30 9.67
CA TYR A 146 0.57 -18.51 9.13
C TYR A 146 1.69 -18.52 10.18
N GLY A 147 1.38 -18.34 11.46
CA GLY A 147 2.37 -18.43 12.54
C GLY A 147 3.48 -17.35 12.49
N PHE A 148 3.27 -16.21 11.84
CA PHE A 148 4.29 -15.17 11.68
C PHE A 148 4.84 -14.59 12.98
N ALA A 149 4.11 -14.69 14.07
CA ALA A 149 4.56 -14.21 15.37
C ALA A 149 5.74 -15.01 15.94
N THR A 150 5.89 -16.27 15.53
CA THR A 150 6.92 -17.19 16.00
C THR A 150 7.93 -17.59 14.93
N ALA A 151 7.69 -17.20 13.67
CA ALA A 151 8.56 -17.53 12.56
C ALA A 151 9.83 -16.66 12.58
N SER A 152 10.97 -17.26 12.25
CA SER A 152 12.21 -16.51 12.01
C SER A 152 12.16 -15.80 10.65
N GLY A 153 12.82 -14.63 10.54
CA GLY A 153 12.92 -13.86 9.32
C GLY A 153 11.54 -13.42 8.80
N TRP A 154 11.27 -13.67 7.53
CA TRP A 154 10.00 -13.30 6.88
C TRP A 154 8.86 -14.28 7.16
N GLY A 155 9.16 -15.47 7.71
CA GLY A 155 8.19 -16.55 7.86
C GLY A 155 7.70 -17.13 6.53
N LEU A 156 8.45 -16.88 5.45
CA LEU A 156 8.20 -17.42 4.11
C LEU A 156 9.40 -18.21 3.65
N THR A 157 9.16 -19.30 2.91
CA THR A 157 10.16 -20.06 2.19
C THR A 157 9.98 -19.81 0.70
N LEU A 158 11.03 -19.43 0.00
CA LEU A 158 10.98 -19.27 -1.45
C LEU A 158 10.91 -20.65 -2.12
N ARG A 159 10.13 -20.76 -3.17
CA ARG A 159 10.11 -21.94 -4.03
C ARG A 159 11.40 -22.01 -4.85
N PRO A 160 11.85 -23.21 -5.27
CA PRO A 160 13.02 -23.34 -6.11
C PRO A 160 12.91 -22.50 -7.39
N THR A 161 14.00 -21.83 -7.77
CA THR A 161 14.06 -20.96 -8.94
C THR A 161 13.84 -21.68 -10.27
N GLN A 162 13.95 -22.99 -10.31
CA GLN A 162 13.72 -23.83 -11.49
C GLN A 162 12.31 -23.66 -12.08
N ASP A 163 11.33 -23.32 -11.22
CA ASP A 163 9.94 -23.14 -11.65
C ASP A 163 9.70 -21.75 -12.29
N PHE A 164 10.66 -20.82 -12.17
CA PHE A 164 10.52 -19.42 -12.58
C PHE A 164 11.71 -18.91 -13.39
N ALA A 165 12.71 -19.77 -13.68
CA ALA A 165 13.89 -19.36 -14.43
C ALA A 165 13.53 -19.06 -15.89
N VAL A 166 13.67 -17.81 -16.29
CA VAL A 166 13.73 -17.44 -17.70
C VAL A 166 15.19 -17.57 -18.12
N SER A 167 15.48 -18.49 -19.05
CA SER A 167 16.77 -18.51 -19.71
C SER A 167 16.91 -17.23 -20.51
N LEU A 168 17.77 -16.33 -20.06
CA LEU A 168 18.26 -15.24 -20.90
C LEU A 168 19.26 -15.90 -21.86
N SER A 169 18.80 -16.22 -23.07
CA SER A 169 19.72 -16.57 -24.16
C SER A 169 20.56 -15.34 -24.48
N GLU A 170 21.89 -15.49 -24.42
CA GLU A 170 22.86 -14.51 -24.90
C GLU A 170 22.64 -14.15 -26.36
#